data_34e72cf9dbc5750c501ecf4b139223ac
#
_entry.id   34e72cf9dbc5750c501ecf4b139223ac
#
_cell.length_a   1.000
_cell.length_b   1.000
_cell.length_c   1.000
_cell.angle_alpha   90.00
_cell.angle_beta   90.00
_cell.angle_gamma   90.00
#
_symmetry.space_group_name_H-M   'P 1'
#
loop_
_entity.id
_entity.type
_entity.pdbx_description
1 polymer ?
#
loop_
_entity_poly.entity_id
_entity_poly.type
_entity_poly.pdbx_seq_one_letter_code
_entity_poly.pdbx_strand_id
1 'polypeptide(L)'
;NGKPMFIKGTGWCTMDALMDFSRNKYEHLLQIAQRQHIQMLRAWGGGMPETDDFYELCDKYGILVMQEWPTAWNSHNTQPYAMLQETVERNTKRLRNHPSLIMWGAGNESDKPFGPAIDMMGRLSIELDGTRPFHRGEAWGGSLHNYNCWWDDAHLNHNLNMTAPFWGEFGIASLPHIETVRRYLDEEKEVW
;
A
#
# COMPACT_ATOMS: atom_id res chain seq x y z
N ASN A 1 6.83 -20.47 -9.52
CA ASN A 1 8.03 -21.31 -9.47
C ASN A 1 8.04 -22.29 -8.26
N GLY A 2 7.03 -22.23 -7.38
CA GLY A 2 6.88 -23.13 -6.23
C GLY A 2 7.97 -23.04 -5.14
N LYS A 3 8.78 -21.98 -5.16
CA LYS A 3 9.78 -21.73 -4.12
C LYS A 3 9.29 -20.68 -3.15
N PRO A 4 9.42 -20.89 -1.82
CA PRO A 4 9.15 -19.87 -0.83
C PRO A 4 10.02 -18.63 -1.06
N MET A 5 9.44 -17.45 -0.84
CA MET A 5 10.14 -16.18 -0.92
C MET A 5 9.87 -15.36 0.34
N PHE A 6 10.90 -14.81 0.96
CA PHE A 6 10.76 -13.79 2.00
C PHE A 6 10.56 -12.46 1.31
N ILE A 7 9.40 -11.85 1.51
CA ILE A 7 9.05 -10.58 0.86
C ILE A 7 9.62 -9.40 1.65
N LYS A 8 10.42 -8.58 0.98
CA LYS A 8 10.87 -7.27 1.46
C LYS A 8 10.12 -6.20 0.69
N GLY A 9 9.30 -5.45 1.38
CA GLY A 9 8.42 -4.47 0.75
C GLY A 9 8.38 -3.14 1.50
N THR A 10 7.57 -2.23 0.96
CA THR A 10 7.27 -0.95 1.59
C THR A 10 5.85 -0.50 1.25
N GLY A 11 5.31 0.41 2.08
CA GLY A 11 4.07 1.10 1.75
C GLY A 11 4.23 1.97 0.50
N TRP A 12 3.17 2.03 -0.29
CA TRP A 12 3.05 2.91 -1.43
C TRP A 12 1.77 3.74 -1.26
N CYS A 13 1.94 5.00 -0.88
CA CYS A 13 0.88 5.99 -0.89
C CYS A 13 0.77 6.62 -2.28
N THR A 14 -0.30 7.34 -2.54
CA THR A 14 -0.44 8.16 -3.76
C THR A 14 0.81 9.03 -3.93
N MET A 15 1.50 8.88 -5.06
CA MET A 15 2.86 9.39 -5.22
C MET A 15 2.99 10.91 -5.28
N ASP A 16 1.89 11.61 -5.52
CA ASP A 16 1.91 13.07 -5.69
C ASP A 16 0.66 13.70 -5.09
N ALA A 17 0.85 14.66 -4.17
CA ALA A 17 -0.25 15.35 -3.48
C ALA A 17 -1.12 16.20 -4.41
N LEU A 18 -0.61 16.60 -5.57
CA LEU A 18 -1.33 17.36 -6.59
C LEU A 18 -1.85 16.46 -7.72
N MET A 19 -1.79 15.13 -7.53
CA MET A 19 -2.29 14.12 -8.47
C MET A 19 -1.59 14.13 -9.86
N ASP A 20 -0.33 14.55 -9.90
CA ASP A 20 0.48 14.41 -11.11
C ASP A 20 1.02 12.98 -11.23
N PHE A 21 0.28 12.13 -11.93
CA PHE A 21 0.58 10.72 -12.15
C PHE A 21 1.29 10.47 -13.49
N SER A 22 2.23 11.32 -13.84
CA SER A 22 2.98 11.12 -15.08
C SER A 22 3.79 9.82 -15.02
N ARG A 23 3.84 9.11 -16.16
CA ARG A 23 4.59 7.86 -16.30
C ARG A 23 6.06 8.02 -15.90
N ASN A 24 6.68 9.16 -16.23
CA ASN A 24 8.07 9.43 -15.89
C ASN A 24 8.31 9.50 -14.37
N LYS A 25 7.36 10.06 -13.61
CA LYS A 25 7.45 10.06 -12.13
C LYS A 25 7.33 8.65 -11.56
N TYR A 26 6.36 7.87 -12.03
CA TYR A 26 6.26 6.46 -11.64
C TYR A 26 7.56 5.70 -11.97
N GLU A 27 8.06 5.84 -13.19
CA GLU A 27 9.27 5.13 -13.62
C GLU A 27 10.46 5.50 -12.73
N HIS A 28 10.65 6.77 -12.42
CA HIS A 28 11.71 7.24 -11.53
C HIS A 28 11.63 6.59 -10.14
N LEU A 29 10.45 6.62 -9.51
CA LEU A 29 10.26 6.05 -8.17
C LEU A 29 10.42 4.53 -8.16
N LEU A 30 9.89 3.83 -9.15
CA LEU A 30 9.99 2.38 -9.25
C LEU A 30 11.42 1.93 -9.54
N GLN A 31 12.20 2.69 -10.30
CA GLN A 31 13.64 2.45 -10.45
C GLN A 31 14.41 2.64 -9.14
N ILE A 32 14.03 3.61 -8.30
CA ILE A 32 14.60 3.75 -6.95
C ILE A 32 14.25 2.53 -6.11
N ALA A 33 12.99 2.11 -6.09
CA ALA A 33 12.55 0.92 -5.37
C ALA A 33 13.32 -0.33 -5.81
N GLN A 34 13.49 -0.53 -7.12
CA GLN A 34 14.27 -1.64 -7.66
C GLN A 34 15.74 -1.62 -7.19
N ARG A 35 16.39 -0.45 -7.24
CA ARG A 35 17.79 -0.29 -6.76
C ARG A 35 17.93 -0.54 -5.26
N GLN A 36 16.88 -0.29 -4.49
CA GLN A 36 16.80 -0.60 -3.05
C GLN A 36 16.41 -2.04 -2.76
N HIS A 37 16.26 -2.88 -3.79
CA HIS A 37 15.83 -4.27 -3.66
C HIS A 37 14.45 -4.43 -3.01
N ILE A 38 13.56 -3.47 -3.21
CA ILE A 38 12.16 -3.57 -2.85
C ILE A 38 11.51 -4.60 -3.78
N GLN A 39 10.90 -5.63 -3.21
CA GLN A 39 10.28 -6.73 -3.96
C GLN A 39 8.77 -6.55 -4.07
N MET A 40 8.14 -5.84 -3.13
CA MET A 40 6.70 -5.63 -3.10
C MET A 40 6.34 -4.21 -2.65
N LEU A 41 5.30 -3.67 -3.26
CA LEU A 41 4.64 -2.44 -2.85
C LEU A 41 3.23 -2.77 -2.36
N ARG A 42 2.87 -2.24 -1.20
CA ARG A 42 1.49 -2.22 -0.73
C ARG A 42 0.85 -0.91 -1.17
N ALA A 43 0.03 -0.97 -2.22
CA ALA A 43 -0.76 0.17 -2.69
C ALA A 43 -1.87 0.44 -1.68
N TRP A 44 -1.63 1.41 -0.82
CA TRP A 44 -2.32 1.68 0.44
C TRP A 44 -3.78 2.11 0.25
N GLY A 45 -4.67 1.61 1.12
CA GLY A 45 -6.10 1.86 1.07
C GLY A 45 -6.54 3.29 1.37
N GLY A 46 -5.70 4.12 1.96
CA GLY A 46 -5.95 5.56 2.09
C GLY A 46 -5.70 6.35 0.81
N GLY A 47 -5.25 5.70 -0.24
CA GLY A 47 -5.05 6.25 -1.58
C GLY A 47 -6.15 5.83 -2.55
N MET A 48 -5.78 5.63 -3.79
CA MET A 48 -6.65 5.18 -4.88
C MET A 48 -6.11 3.91 -5.54
N PRO A 49 -6.95 3.11 -6.21
CA PRO A 49 -6.45 2.04 -7.07
C PRO A 49 -5.51 2.62 -8.14
N GLU A 50 -4.28 2.11 -8.18
CA GLU A 50 -3.22 2.70 -8.99
C GLU A 50 -3.50 2.65 -10.50
N THR A 51 -2.78 3.47 -11.25
CA THR A 51 -2.95 3.66 -12.69
C THR A 51 -2.40 2.49 -13.50
N ASP A 52 -2.78 2.40 -14.78
CA ASP A 52 -2.24 1.39 -15.68
C ASP A 52 -0.73 1.56 -15.88
N ASP A 53 -0.23 2.79 -15.96
CA ASP A 53 1.21 3.09 -16.03
C ASP A 53 1.98 2.52 -14.84
N PHE A 54 1.44 2.65 -13.64
CA PHE A 54 2.06 2.06 -12.45
C PHE A 54 2.18 0.54 -12.57
N TYR A 55 1.11 -0.14 -12.97
CA TYR A 55 1.10 -1.60 -13.09
C TYR A 55 1.98 -2.10 -14.23
N GLU A 56 1.95 -1.46 -15.40
CA GLU A 56 2.86 -1.78 -16.51
C GLU A 56 4.33 -1.67 -16.11
N LEU A 57 4.66 -0.65 -15.33
CA LEU A 57 6.02 -0.46 -14.84
C LEU A 57 6.38 -1.46 -13.74
N CYS A 58 5.47 -1.80 -12.83
CA CYS A 58 5.68 -2.88 -11.87
C CYS A 58 5.91 -4.23 -12.57
N ASP A 59 5.13 -4.53 -13.59
CA ASP A 59 5.32 -5.72 -14.43
C ASP A 59 6.72 -5.71 -15.10
N LYS A 60 7.11 -4.56 -15.67
CA LYS A 60 8.42 -4.36 -16.32
C LYS A 60 9.59 -4.56 -15.35
N TYR A 61 9.48 -4.04 -14.12
CA TYR A 61 10.57 -4.07 -13.15
C TYR A 61 10.52 -5.28 -12.21
N GLY A 62 9.50 -6.12 -12.33
CA GLY A 62 9.32 -7.31 -11.48
C GLY A 62 9.02 -6.98 -10.03
N ILE A 63 8.32 -5.88 -9.77
CA ILE A 63 7.90 -5.45 -8.43
C ILE A 63 6.49 -5.96 -8.19
N LEU A 64 6.30 -6.75 -7.14
CA LEU A 64 4.99 -7.27 -6.73
C LEU A 64 4.12 -6.17 -6.12
N VAL A 65 2.81 -6.30 -6.24
CA VAL A 65 1.85 -5.33 -5.70
C VAL A 65 0.75 -6.04 -4.92
N MET A 66 0.49 -5.56 -3.71
CA MET A 66 -0.75 -5.76 -2.98
C MET A 66 -1.60 -4.50 -3.17
N GLN A 67 -2.75 -4.62 -3.83
CA GLN A 67 -3.67 -3.49 -4.02
C GLN A 67 -4.77 -3.53 -2.97
N GLU A 68 -4.85 -2.51 -2.15
CA GLU A 68 -6.01 -2.29 -1.29
C GLU A 68 -7.08 -1.46 -1.98
N TRP A 69 -8.33 -1.73 -1.64
CA TRP A 69 -9.46 -0.89 -2.05
C TRP A 69 -9.45 0.43 -1.26
N PRO A 70 -10.01 1.51 -1.81
CA PRO A 70 -9.86 2.85 -1.24
C PRO A 70 -10.68 3.03 0.04
N THR A 71 -10.30 2.32 1.08
CA THR A 71 -10.87 2.40 2.43
C THR A 71 -9.75 2.46 3.47
N ALA A 72 -9.92 3.32 4.48
CA ALA A 72 -9.03 3.43 5.62
C ALA A 72 -9.82 3.89 6.85
N TRP A 73 -9.36 3.49 8.06
CA TRP A 73 -9.90 3.97 9.33
C TRP A 73 -11.43 3.88 9.42
N ASN A 74 -11.97 2.71 9.06
CA ASN A 74 -13.42 2.43 9.05
C ASN A 74 -14.24 3.20 8.00
N SER A 75 -13.64 3.89 7.04
CA SER A 75 -14.37 4.63 6.00
C SER A 75 -15.28 3.77 5.13
N HIS A 76 -15.07 2.46 5.09
CA HIS A 76 -15.96 1.49 4.44
C HIS A 76 -17.39 1.49 5.00
N ASN A 77 -17.58 2.01 6.23
CA ASN A 77 -18.90 2.15 6.85
C ASN A 77 -19.65 3.42 6.43
N THR A 78 -18.96 4.41 5.89
CA THR A 78 -19.50 5.74 5.57
C THR A 78 -19.46 6.07 4.08
N GLN A 79 -18.65 5.38 3.30
CA GLN A 79 -18.62 5.56 1.85
C GLN A 79 -19.92 5.10 1.20
N PRO A 80 -20.38 5.77 0.13
CA PRO A 80 -21.54 5.31 -0.63
C PRO A 80 -21.28 3.89 -1.19
N TYR A 81 -22.04 2.92 -0.70
CA TYR A 81 -21.84 1.50 -1.00
C TYR A 81 -21.79 1.20 -2.52
N ALA A 82 -22.71 1.80 -3.27
CA ALA A 82 -22.78 1.58 -4.72
C ALA A 82 -21.54 2.11 -5.46
N MET A 83 -20.97 3.26 -5.01
CA MET A 83 -19.74 3.80 -5.60
C MET A 83 -18.54 2.91 -5.27
N LEU A 84 -18.43 2.45 -4.03
CA LEU A 84 -17.37 1.53 -3.64
C LEU A 84 -17.48 0.22 -4.44
N GLN A 85 -18.67 -0.32 -4.57
CA GLN A 85 -18.93 -1.52 -5.38
C GLN A 85 -18.48 -1.34 -6.82
N GLU A 86 -18.89 -0.24 -7.48
CA GLU A 86 -18.50 0.07 -8.85
C GLU A 86 -16.98 0.24 -8.98
N THR A 87 -16.33 0.90 -8.01
CA THR A 87 -14.87 1.07 -7.95
C THR A 87 -14.18 -0.28 -7.92
N VAL A 88 -14.60 -1.17 -7.04
CA VAL A 88 -14.02 -2.52 -6.91
C VAL A 88 -14.23 -3.32 -8.21
N GLU A 89 -15.44 -3.33 -8.74
CA GLU A 89 -15.77 -4.09 -9.95
C GLU A 89 -14.95 -3.64 -11.16
N ARG A 90 -14.91 -2.33 -11.42
CA ARG A 90 -14.19 -1.77 -12.58
C ARG A 90 -12.69 -1.99 -12.46
N ASN A 91 -12.12 -1.73 -11.28
CA ASN A 91 -10.68 -1.85 -11.11
C ASN A 91 -10.21 -3.30 -11.00
N THR A 92 -10.99 -4.23 -10.46
CA THR A 92 -10.66 -5.65 -10.52
C THR A 92 -10.55 -6.09 -11.99
N LYS A 93 -11.53 -5.76 -12.83
CA LYS A 93 -11.51 -6.10 -14.26
C LYS A 93 -10.34 -5.47 -15.00
N ARG A 94 -9.97 -4.24 -14.65
CA ARG A 94 -8.84 -3.51 -15.23
C ARG A 94 -7.49 -4.12 -14.87
N LEU A 95 -7.30 -4.47 -13.59
CA LEU A 95 -5.99 -4.79 -13.03
C LEU A 95 -5.66 -6.30 -12.99
N ARG A 96 -6.66 -7.18 -13.05
CA ARG A 96 -6.49 -8.63 -12.86
C ARG A 96 -5.52 -9.32 -13.82
N ASN A 97 -5.16 -8.70 -14.92
CA ASN A 97 -4.23 -9.30 -15.92
C ASN A 97 -2.75 -8.89 -15.67
N HIS A 98 -2.46 -8.04 -14.69
CA HIS A 98 -1.10 -7.66 -14.36
C HIS A 98 -0.41 -8.73 -13.51
N PRO A 99 0.71 -9.33 -13.98
CA PRO A 99 1.44 -10.35 -13.22
C PRO A 99 2.08 -9.82 -11.93
N SER A 100 2.34 -8.52 -11.83
CA SER A 100 2.83 -7.88 -10.62
C SER A 100 1.80 -7.89 -9.48
N LEU A 101 0.52 -7.82 -9.77
CA LEU A 101 -0.54 -7.86 -8.77
C LEU A 101 -0.65 -9.28 -8.18
N ILE A 102 -0.43 -9.43 -6.88
CA ILE A 102 -0.43 -10.73 -6.21
C ILE A 102 -1.52 -10.91 -5.16
N MET A 103 -2.10 -9.81 -4.68
CA MET A 103 -3.10 -9.85 -3.60
C MET A 103 -4.02 -8.63 -3.68
N TRP A 104 -5.29 -8.86 -3.35
CA TRP A 104 -6.28 -7.82 -3.12
C TRP A 104 -6.44 -7.59 -1.62
N GLY A 105 -6.59 -6.33 -1.18
CA GLY A 105 -6.85 -5.96 0.21
C GLY A 105 -8.11 -5.12 0.35
N ALA A 106 -8.84 -5.28 1.45
CA ALA A 106 -10.03 -4.46 1.71
C ALA A 106 -9.68 -3.01 2.09
N GLY A 107 -8.54 -2.79 2.75
CA GLY A 107 -8.14 -1.44 3.14
C GLY A 107 -7.33 -1.39 4.42
N ASN A 108 -7.08 -0.16 4.86
CA ASN A 108 -6.15 0.15 5.93
C ASN A 108 -6.84 0.35 7.29
N GLU A 109 -6.28 -0.25 8.34
CA GLU A 109 -6.55 0.02 9.76
C GLU A 109 -8.03 0.15 10.12
N SER A 110 -8.83 -0.80 9.67
CA SER A 110 -10.20 -0.92 10.14
C SER A 110 -10.24 -1.70 11.44
N ASP A 111 -10.88 -1.16 12.47
CA ASP A 111 -11.00 -1.82 13.79
C ASP A 111 -11.66 -3.20 13.68
N LYS A 112 -12.61 -3.32 12.76
CA LYS A 112 -13.32 -4.56 12.46
C LYS A 112 -13.42 -4.72 10.95
N PRO A 113 -12.53 -5.50 10.32
CA PRO A 113 -12.56 -5.72 8.86
C PRO A 113 -13.66 -6.72 8.47
N PHE A 114 -14.86 -6.46 8.91
CA PHE A 114 -16.06 -7.25 8.68
C PHE A 114 -17.24 -6.35 8.33
N GLY A 115 -18.25 -6.92 7.70
CA GLY A 115 -19.46 -6.24 7.35
C GLY A 115 -19.72 -6.18 5.85
N PRO A 116 -20.88 -5.66 5.43
CA PRO A 116 -21.34 -5.77 4.04
C PRO A 116 -20.37 -5.21 2.99
N ALA A 117 -19.70 -4.10 3.29
CA ALA A 117 -18.75 -3.48 2.36
C ALA A 117 -17.48 -4.34 2.20
N ILE A 118 -16.91 -4.84 3.31
CA ILE A 118 -15.73 -5.72 3.27
C ILE A 118 -16.07 -7.04 2.56
N ASP A 119 -17.23 -7.62 2.87
CA ASP A 119 -17.68 -8.86 2.23
C ASP A 119 -17.92 -8.68 0.72
N MET A 120 -18.48 -7.54 0.31
CA MET A 120 -18.66 -7.18 -1.10
C MET A 120 -17.31 -7.04 -1.81
N MET A 121 -16.37 -6.32 -1.22
CA MET A 121 -15.02 -6.15 -1.78
C MET A 121 -14.33 -7.50 -1.99
N GLY A 122 -14.39 -8.38 -0.98
CA GLY A 122 -13.81 -9.73 -1.08
C GLY A 122 -14.50 -10.60 -2.12
N ARG A 123 -15.82 -10.63 -2.11
CA ARG A 123 -16.60 -11.40 -3.09
C ARG A 123 -16.31 -10.97 -4.52
N LEU A 124 -16.37 -9.67 -4.80
CA LEU A 124 -16.12 -9.16 -6.17
C LEU A 124 -14.68 -9.39 -6.62
N SER A 125 -13.69 -9.18 -5.74
CA SER A 125 -12.30 -9.46 -6.06
C SER A 125 -12.08 -10.92 -6.43
N ILE A 126 -12.69 -11.86 -5.70
CA ILE A 126 -12.56 -13.29 -5.96
C ILE A 126 -13.36 -13.71 -7.20
N GLU A 127 -14.61 -13.26 -7.34
CA GLU A 127 -15.47 -13.65 -8.48
C GLU A 127 -14.95 -13.12 -9.83
N LEU A 128 -14.38 -11.91 -9.83
CA LEU A 128 -13.94 -11.25 -11.07
C LEU A 128 -12.50 -11.56 -11.47
N ASP A 129 -11.64 -11.94 -10.51
CA ASP A 129 -10.25 -12.34 -10.76
C ASP A 129 -10.09 -13.87 -10.67
N GLY A 130 -10.46 -14.46 -9.53
CA GLY A 130 -10.39 -15.91 -9.30
C GLY A 130 -9.00 -16.48 -9.11
N THR A 131 -7.94 -15.69 -9.19
CA THR A 131 -6.55 -16.18 -9.17
C THR A 131 -5.74 -15.69 -7.97
N ARG A 132 -6.16 -14.61 -7.32
CA ARG A 132 -5.45 -13.96 -6.22
C ARG A 132 -6.24 -14.03 -4.92
N PRO A 133 -5.55 -14.16 -3.77
CA PRO A 133 -6.20 -14.09 -2.48
C PRO A 133 -6.71 -12.67 -2.19
N PHE A 134 -7.70 -12.59 -1.31
CA PHE A 134 -8.21 -11.36 -0.74
C PHE A 134 -7.89 -11.28 0.75
N HIS A 135 -7.24 -10.20 1.16
CA HIS A 135 -6.93 -9.89 2.56
C HIS A 135 -7.95 -8.89 3.10
N ARG A 136 -8.56 -9.22 4.24
CA ARG A 136 -9.71 -8.46 4.75
C ARG A 136 -9.35 -7.08 5.32
N GLY A 137 -8.09 -6.82 5.61
CA GLY A 137 -7.63 -5.52 6.14
C GLY A 137 -6.24 -5.59 6.75
N GLU A 138 -5.51 -4.53 6.62
CA GLU A 138 -4.27 -4.25 7.33
C GLU A 138 -4.57 -3.34 8.56
N ALA A 139 -4.16 -3.68 9.79
CA ALA A 139 -3.48 -4.91 10.21
C ALA A 139 -4.49 -5.93 10.77
N TRP A 140 -4.65 -7.07 10.11
CA TRP A 140 -5.57 -8.13 10.53
C TRP A 140 -5.09 -9.51 10.02
N GLY A 141 -5.59 -10.60 10.64
CA GLY A 141 -5.38 -11.95 10.11
C GLY A 141 -3.92 -12.42 10.07
N GLY A 142 -3.12 -12.01 11.04
CA GLY A 142 -1.69 -12.33 11.12
C GLY A 142 -0.77 -11.24 10.60
N SER A 143 -1.33 -10.14 10.08
CA SER A 143 -0.59 -8.92 9.80
C SER A 143 -0.49 -8.03 11.04
N LEU A 144 0.59 -7.27 11.11
CA LEU A 144 0.91 -6.35 12.21
C LEU A 144 1.30 -4.98 11.67
N HIS A 145 0.82 -3.93 12.35
CA HIS A 145 1.39 -2.59 12.28
C HIS A 145 2.12 -2.28 13.59
N ASN A 146 3.33 -1.77 13.52
CA ASN A 146 4.11 -1.43 14.72
C ASN A 146 4.83 -0.09 14.56
N TYR A 147 4.31 0.89 15.27
CA TYR A 147 4.87 2.24 15.35
C TYR A 147 5.27 2.65 16.77
N ASN A 148 5.46 1.68 17.68
CA ASN A 148 5.80 1.97 19.07
C ASN A 148 7.11 2.76 19.20
N CYS A 149 8.06 2.57 18.26
CA CYS A 149 9.29 3.35 18.21
C CYS A 149 9.06 4.82 17.81
N TRP A 150 7.89 5.18 17.33
CA TRP A 150 7.53 6.53 16.94
C TRP A 150 6.58 7.18 17.94
N TRP A 151 5.52 6.47 18.34
CA TRP A 151 4.47 7.03 19.18
C TRP A 151 4.69 6.82 20.68
N ASP A 152 5.40 5.75 21.07
CA ASP A 152 5.47 5.28 22.46
C ASP A 152 6.88 5.32 23.05
N ASP A 153 7.82 6.04 22.43
CA ASP A 153 9.22 6.14 22.84
C ASP A 153 9.96 4.79 22.98
N ALA A 154 9.45 3.74 22.34
CA ALA A 154 10.10 2.43 22.40
C ALA A 154 11.41 2.44 21.60
N HIS A 155 12.45 1.82 22.15
CA HIS A 155 13.71 1.65 21.45
C HIS A 155 13.53 0.76 20.20
N LEU A 156 14.30 1.02 19.13
CA LEU A 156 14.21 0.24 17.87
C LEU A 156 14.32 -1.27 18.06
N ASN A 157 15.07 -1.73 19.08
CA ASN A 157 15.18 -3.14 19.45
C ASN A 157 13.84 -3.76 19.91
N HIS A 158 12.82 -2.95 20.21
CA HIS A 158 11.47 -3.44 20.49
C HIS A 158 10.94 -4.33 19.35
N ASN A 159 11.26 -3.98 18.12
CA ASN A 159 10.87 -4.74 16.93
C ASN A 159 11.42 -6.17 16.92
N LEU A 160 12.57 -6.43 17.55
CA LEU A 160 13.19 -7.77 17.61
C LEU A 160 12.36 -8.77 18.43
N ASN A 161 11.52 -8.28 19.34
CA ASN A 161 10.69 -9.10 20.22
C ASN A 161 9.28 -9.32 19.67
N MET A 162 8.95 -8.68 18.55
CA MET A 162 7.64 -8.79 17.91
C MET A 162 7.65 -9.93 16.89
N THR A 163 6.62 -10.74 16.90
CA THR A 163 6.48 -11.84 15.95
C THR A 163 5.14 -11.77 15.22
N ALA A 164 5.18 -11.70 13.91
CA ALA A 164 4.00 -11.82 13.05
C ALA A 164 4.43 -12.42 11.70
N PRO A 165 3.58 -13.19 11.05
CA PRO A 165 3.87 -13.73 9.71
C PRO A 165 4.07 -12.65 8.68
N PHE A 166 3.44 -11.49 8.83
CA PHE A 166 3.51 -10.36 7.93
C PHE A 166 3.50 -9.04 8.73
N TRP A 167 4.36 -8.12 8.34
CA TRP A 167 4.40 -6.77 8.89
C TRP A 167 3.95 -5.81 7.78
N GLY A 168 2.70 -5.40 7.86
CA GLY A 168 2.09 -4.49 6.88
C GLY A 168 2.64 -3.08 6.96
N GLU A 169 2.91 -2.62 8.19
CA GLU A 169 3.52 -1.31 8.43
C GLU A 169 4.43 -1.31 9.65
N PHE A 170 5.54 -0.59 9.54
CA PHE A 170 6.45 -0.30 10.65
C PHE A 170 7.41 0.83 10.25
N GLY A 171 8.06 1.43 11.21
CA GLY A 171 9.08 2.43 10.96
C GLY A 171 8.99 3.66 11.85
N ILE A 172 9.75 4.66 11.47
CA ILE A 172 9.74 5.98 12.11
C ILE A 172 9.76 7.07 11.03
N ALA A 173 9.26 8.26 11.38
CA ALA A 173 9.37 9.41 10.50
C ALA A 173 10.83 9.79 10.27
N SER A 174 11.16 10.13 9.05
CA SER A 174 12.46 10.69 8.69
C SER A 174 12.30 11.89 7.77
N LEU A 175 13.23 12.81 7.85
CA LEU A 175 13.28 13.91 6.92
C LEU A 175 13.69 13.42 5.52
N PRO A 176 13.23 14.08 4.46
CA PRO A 176 13.72 13.81 3.11
C PRO A 176 15.18 14.24 2.99
N HIS A 177 15.80 13.96 1.84
CA HIS A 177 17.17 14.36 1.56
C HIS A 177 17.37 15.88 1.74
N ILE A 178 18.52 16.28 2.31
CA ILE A 178 18.81 17.69 2.68
C ILE A 178 18.57 18.67 1.52
N GLU A 179 18.90 18.31 0.29
CA GLU A 179 18.66 19.15 -0.87
C GLU A 179 17.16 19.36 -1.17
N THR A 180 16.32 18.41 -0.78
CA THR A 180 14.87 18.55 -0.85
C THR A 180 14.38 19.50 0.25
N VAL A 181 14.91 19.37 1.47
CA VAL A 181 14.58 20.25 2.59
C VAL A 181 14.90 21.70 2.24
N ARG A 182 16.09 21.98 1.68
CA ARG A 182 16.53 23.31 1.26
C ARG A 182 15.64 23.97 0.21
N ARG A 183 14.82 23.21 -0.52
CA ARG A 183 13.92 23.79 -1.52
C ARG A 183 12.68 24.46 -0.95
N TYR A 184 12.28 24.10 0.27
CA TYR A 184 11.08 24.64 0.90
C TYR A 184 11.34 25.34 2.22
N LEU A 185 12.55 25.25 2.78
CA LEU A 185 12.95 26.03 3.95
C LEU A 185 13.61 27.34 3.52
N ASP A 186 13.22 28.42 4.18
CA ASP A 186 13.91 29.70 4.12
C ASP A 186 15.04 29.70 5.18
N GLU A 187 16.27 29.43 4.75
CA GLU A 187 17.43 29.31 5.65
C GLU A 187 17.70 30.58 6.48
N GLU A 188 17.18 31.74 6.08
CA GLU A 188 17.33 32.99 6.84
C GLU A 188 16.27 33.14 7.95
N LYS A 189 15.13 32.46 7.83
CA LYS A 189 13.98 32.61 8.73
C LYS A 189 13.64 31.37 9.52
N GLU A 190 13.98 30.20 9.01
CA GLU A 190 13.60 28.91 9.53
C GLU A 190 14.83 28.15 10.01
N VAL A 191 15.11 28.27 11.31
CA VAL A 191 16.25 27.60 11.97
C VAL A 191 15.71 26.45 12.82
N TRP A 192 16.37 25.33 12.75
CA TRP A 192 16.10 24.12 13.56
C TRP A 192 16.55 24.32 15.00
#